data_b8fb4dca5ddfeb0fbb100218351d7760
#
_entry.id   b8fb4dca5ddfeb0fbb100218351d7760
#
_cell.length_a   1.000
_cell.length_b   1.000
_cell.length_c   1.000
_cell.angle_alpha   90.00
_cell.angle_beta   90.00
_cell.angle_gamma   90.00
#
_symmetry.space_group_name_H-M   'P 1'
#
loop_
_entity.id
_entity.type
_entity.pdbx_description
1 polymer ?
#
loop_
_entity_poly.entity_id
_entity_poly.type
_entity_poly.pdbx_seq_one_letter_code
_entity_poly.pdbx_strand_id
1 'polypeptide(L)'
;GAALAGGVALSAYLLHQHTAPIKAAEPDNRCTKYLDKAYYEGLSDADREVFWQCVRTGIDNPDSGMGCYAMKPGDFTTFKPFFSKVIGDYHKKDPECTLTHVNDWDASGVGEGGVLDLSKLGLKEELSMRVRVGRNLTAFNLPGAMDRAERVAFEKRMLAAFDALTAKFGGSINSITPDFGDGEANPNFIDDAKYKELVDRHIMFKDMDADPYLKSAGISSDWPYGRGCWMSEDSKKIIWFGEEDQLRIMVMKKGFLINEVFSELK
;
A
#
# COMPACT_ATOMS: atom_id res chain seq x y z
N GLY A 1 0.92 19.54 20.76
CA GLY A 1 0.04 19.09 19.74
C GLY A 1 -1.15 18.38 20.35
N ALA A 2 -2.36 18.95 20.35
CA ALA A 2 -3.56 18.26 20.78
C ALA A 2 -3.92 17.27 19.67
N ALA A 3 -3.86 15.98 19.96
CA ALA A 3 -4.40 14.95 19.10
C ALA A 3 -5.91 15.23 18.94
N LEU A 4 -6.34 15.50 17.70
CA LEU A 4 -7.75 15.57 17.34
C LEU A 4 -8.30 14.14 17.36
N ALA A 5 -8.63 13.66 18.55
CA ALA A 5 -9.36 12.41 18.73
C ALA A 5 -10.84 12.69 18.48
N GLY A 6 -11.40 12.01 17.49
CA GLY A 6 -12.84 12.00 17.23
C GLY A 6 -13.17 12.39 15.79
N GLY A 7 -13.90 11.52 15.12
CA GLY A 7 -14.28 11.59 13.71
C GLY A 7 -15.22 12.72 13.31
N VAL A 8 -14.86 13.97 13.62
CA VAL A 8 -15.57 15.16 13.14
C VAL A 8 -14.62 15.90 12.19
N ALA A 9 -15.06 16.07 10.95
CA ALA A 9 -14.35 16.87 9.98
C ALA A 9 -14.07 18.28 10.55
N LEU A 10 -12.82 18.73 10.43
CA LEU A 10 -12.42 20.08 10.84
C LEU A 10 -13.22 21.12 10.03
N SER A 11 -13.53 22.24 10.66
CA SER A 11 -13.98 23.38 9.88
C SER A 11 -12.88 23.78 8.87
N ALA A 12 -13.25 24.28 7.71
CA ALA A 12 -12.28 24.70 6.69
C ALA A 12 -11.30 25.78 7.20
N TYR A 13 -11.72 26.58 8.15
CA TYR A 13 -10.86 27.56 8.82
C TYR A 13 -9.76 26.87 9.65
N LEU A 14 -10.10 25.88 10.47
CA LEU A 14 -9.14 25.12 11.26
C LEU A 14 -8.21 24.31 10.36
N LEU A 15 -8.75 23.69 9.32
CA LEU A 15 -7.94 22.96 8.34
C LEU A 15 -6.89 23.90 7.70
N HIS A 16 -7.28 25.10 7.29
CA HIS A 16 -6.35 26.08 6.72
C HIS A 16 -5.29 26.54 7.73
N GLN A 17 -5.67 26.80 8.98
CA GLN A 17 -4.71 27.18 10.02
C GLN A 17 -3.66 26.08 10.29
N HIS A 18 -4.05 24.81 10.22
CA HIS A 18 -3.11 23.69 10.40
C HIS A 18 -2.23 23.46 9.18
N THR A 19 -2.75 23.64 7.98
CA THR A 19 -2.04 23.27 6.73
C THR A 19 -1.17 24.39 6.17
N ALA A 20 -1.51 25.66 6.39
CA ALA A 20 -0.72 26.77 5.87
C ALA A 20 0.73 26.81 6.39
N PRO A 21 1.01 26.60 7.69
CA PRO A 21 2.38 26.49 8.20
C PRO A 21 3.14 25.30 7.61
N ILE A 22 2.49 24.15 7.47
CA ILE A 22 3.11 22.96 6.88
C ILE A 22 3.47 23.22 5.42
N LYS A 23 2.54 23.77 4.65
CA LYS A 23 2.76 24.11 3.24
C LYS A 23 3.94 25.06 3.04
N ALA A 24 4.16 25.98 3.99
CA ALA A 24 5.27 26.92 3.94
C ALA A 24 6.61 26.28 4.33
N ALA A 25 6.61 25.38 5.33
CA ALA A 25 7.83 24.76 5.86
C ALA A 25 8.24 23.50 5.06
N GLU A 26 7.28 22.75 4.55
CA GLU A 26 7.49 21.45 3.89
C GLU A 26 6.88 21.47 2.47
N PRO A 27 7.54 22.13 1.50
CA PRO A 27 7.01 22.31 0.14
C PRO A 27 6.87 20.98 -0.63
N ASP A 28 7.55 19.93 -0.20
CA ASP A 28 7.50 18.61 -0.79
C ASP A 28 6.31 17.77 -0.31
N ASN A 29 5.61 18.20 0.75
CA ASN A 29 4.37 17.56 1.19
C ASN A 29 3.25 17.86 0.18
N ARG A 30 3.00 16.90 -0.71
CA ARG A 30 2.00 17.04 -1.80
C ARG A 30 0.59 17.20 -1.28
N CYS A 31 0.26 16.57 -0.16
CA CYS A 31 -1.05 16.71 0.47
C CYS A 31 -1.34 18.18 0.77
N THR A 32 -0.54 18.82 1.60
CA THR A 32 -0.76 20.22 2.00
C THR A 32 -0.52 21.20 0.86
N LYS A 33 0.37 20.89 -0.08
CA LYS A 33 0.62 21.70 -1.28
C LYS A 33 -0.64 21.89 -2.12
N TYR A 34 -1.44 20.83 -2.30
CA TYR A 34 -2.63 20.83 -3.15
C TYR A 34 -3.95 20.92 -2.38
N LEU A 35 -3.90 20.92 -1.06
CA LEU A 35 -5.07 21.14 -0.24
C LEU A 35 -5.58 22.58 -0.42
N ASP A 36 -6.81 22.71 -0.89
CA ASP A 36 -7.46 23.98 -1.16
C ASP A 36 -8.65 24.20 -0.22
N LYS A 37 -8.68 25.36 0.43
CA LYS A 37 -9.73 25.70 1.42
C LYS A 37 -11.10 25.77 0.77
N ALA A 38 -11.22 26.46 -0.38
CA ALA A 38 -12.51 26.66 -1.05
C ALA A 38 -13.06 25.33 -1.58
N TYR A 39 -12.17 24.46 -2.08
CA TYR A 39 -12.54 23.11 -2.46
C TYR A 39 -13.12 22.32 -1.28
N TYR A 40 -12.44 22.33 -0.13
CA TYR A 40 -12.90 21.64 1.07
C TYR A 40 -14.23 22.19 1.59
N GLU A 41 -14.43 23.53 1.57
CA GLU A 41 -15.69 24.19 1.94
C GLU A 41 -16.85 23.78 1.03
N GLY A 42 -16.59 23.51 -0.24
CA GLY A 42 -17.57 23.08 -1.21
C GLY A 42 -18.02 21.63 -1.09
N LEU A 43 -17.32 20.80 -0.32
CA LEU A 43 -17.69 19.41 -0.10
C LEU A 43 -18.92 19.28 0.82
N SER A 44 -19.73 18.23 0.63
CA SER A 44 -20.76 17.86 1.60
C SER A 44 -20.15 17.47 2.94
N ASP A 45 -20.94 17.48 4.03
CA ASP A 45 -20.44 17.08 5.34
C ASP A 45 -19.92 15.63 5.34
N ALA A 46 -20.61 14.73 4.68
CA ALA A 46 -20.19 13.32 4.52
C ALA A 46 -18.87 13.20 3.73
N ASP A 47 -18.74 13.95 2.62
CA ASP A 47 -17.51 13.94 1.83
C ASP A 47 -16.33 14.57 2.59
N ARG A 48 -16.57 15.59 3.42
CA ARG A 48 -15.53 16.19 4.27
C ARG A 48 -14.95 15.19 5.26
N GLU A 49 -15.77 14.34 5.85
CA GLU A 49 -15.32 13.30 6.79
C GLU A 49 -14.39 12.29 6.07
N VAL A 50 -14.78 11.81 4.90
CA VAL A 50 -13.94 10.89 4.10
C VAL A 50 -12.68 11.59 3.60
N PHE A 51 -12.83 12.81 3.07
CA PHE A 51 -11.68 13.58 2.58
C PHE A 51 -10.67 13.89 3.69
N TRP A 52 -11.16 14.17 4.91
CA TRP A 52 -10.30 14.36 6.08
C TRP A 52 -9.43 13.12 6.34
N GLN A 53 -10.03 11.93 6.29
CA GLN A 53 -9.27 10.68 6.43
C GLN A 53 -8.21 10.54 5.34
N CYS A 54 -8.55 10.91 4.09
CA CYS A 54 -7.61 10.85 2.97
C CYS A 54 -6.37 11.74 3.17
N VAL A 55 -6.51 12.91 3.81
CA VAL A 55 -5.44 13.93 3.91
C VAL A 55 -4.74 13.94 5.27
N ARG A 56 -5.26 13.22 6.25
CA ARG A 56 -4.81 13.26 7.64
C ARG A 56 -3.32 12.98 7.80
N THR A 57 -2.79 12.01 7.07
CA THR A 57 -1.37 11.63 7.17
C THR A 57 -0.43 12.80 6.89
N GLY A 58 -0.70 13.60 5.86
CA GLY A 58 0.14 14.75 5.51
C GLY A 58 0.02 15.91 6.48
N ILE A 59 -1.03 15.93 7.31
CA ILE A 59 -1.24 16.94 8.35
C ILE A 59 -0.57 16.49 9.65
N ASP A 60 -0.77 15.22 10.04
CA ASP A 60 -0.19 14.65 11.25
C ASP A 60 1.33 14.45 11.14
N ASN A 61 1.82 14.26 9.90
CA ASN A 61 3.25 14.07 9.57
C ASN A 61 3.68 15.06 8.48
N PRO A 62 4.08 16.27 8.85
CA PRO A 62 4.43 17.33 7.90
C PRO A 62 5.53 16.96 6.89
N ASP A 63 6.49 16.14 7.30
CA ASP A 63 7.61 15.64 6.51
C ASP A 63 7.23 14.56 5.49
N SER A 64 5.95 14.17 5.41
CA SER A 64 5.47 13.19 4.43
C SER A 64 5.52 13.76 3.01
N GLY A 65 6.25 13.11 2.10
CA GLY A 65 6.33 13.52 0.71
C GLY A 65 5.04 13.34 -0.09
N MET A 66 4.18 12.35 0.27
CA MET A 66 2.87 12.12 -0.36
C MET A 66 1.74 12.70 0.50
N GLY A 67 1.64 12.27 1.74
CA GLY A 67 0.77 12.80 2.77
C GLY A 67 -0.73 12.51 2.58
N CYS A 68 -1.11 11.63 1.68
CA CYS A 68 -2.52 11.30 1.46
C CYS A 68 -2.72 9.85 1.01
N TYR A 69 -3.85 9.27 1.41
CA TYR A 69 -4.32 7.95 1.03
C TYR A 69 -5.80 8.01 0.67
N ALA A 70 -6.20 7.38 -0.43
CA ALA A 70 -7.62 7.14 -0.69
C ALA A 70 -8.16 6.09 0.30
N MET A 71 -9.40 6.25 0.72
CA MET A 71 -10.07 5.33 1.64
C MET A 71 -10.89 4.27 0.90
N LYS A 72 -11.39 4.63 -0.29
CA LYS A 72 -12.18 3.76 -1.17
C LYS A 72 -11.73 3.92 -2.61
N PRO A 73 -11.89 2.90 -3.46
CA PRO A 73 -11.59 3.03 -4.89
C PRO A 73 -12.29 4.23 -5.56
N GLY A 74 -13.52 4.55 -5.15
CA GLY A 74 -14.31 5.67 -5.66
C GLY A 74 -13.76 7.06 -5.31
N ASP A 75 -12.90 7.18 -4.30
CA ASP A 75 -12.38 8.48 -3.83
C ASP A 75 -11.52 9.17 -4.90
N PHE A 76 -10.85 8.40 -5.75
CA PHE A 76 -10.12 8.96 -6.90
C PHE A 76 -11.02 9.69 -7.89
N THR A 77 -12.31 9.34 -7.94
CA THR A 77 -13.32 10.03 -8.74
C THR A 77 -13.99 11.15 -7.95
N THR A 78 -14.42 10.87 -6.73
CA THR A 78 -15.10 11.84 -5.86
C THR A 78 -14.20 13.03 -5.54
N PHE A 79 -12.94 12.79 -5.23
CA PHE A 79 -11.95 13.83 -4.90
C PHE A 79 -10.95 14.07 -6.04
N LYS A 80 -11.36 13.86 -7.27
CA LYS A 80 -10.52 14.06 -8.46
C LYS A 80 -9.80 15.41 -8.48
N PRO A 81 -10.44 16.56 -8.15
CA PRO A 81 -9.75 17.85 -8.15
C PRO A 81 -8.52 17.94 -7.24
N PHE A 82 -8.47 17.11 -6.20
CA PHE A 82 -7.33 16.99 -5.29
C PHE A 82 -6.35 15.90 -5.78
N PHE A 83 -6.81 14.65 -5.92
CA PHE A 83 -5.94 13.53 -6.25
C PHE A 83 -5.25 13.67 -7.61
N SER A 84 -5.90 14.25 -8.62
CA SER A 84 -5.26 14.48 -9.92
C SER A 84 -4.03 15.38 -9.81
N LYS A 85 -4.08 16.41 -8.98
CA LYS A 85 -2.94 17.32 -8.77
C LYS A 85 -1.79 16.59 -8.04
N VAL A 86 -2.10 15.81 -7.01
CA VAL A 86 -1.11 15.04 -6.26
C VAL A 86 -0.44 13.99 -7.14
N ILE A 87 -1.24 13.21 -7.88
CA ILE A 87 -0.75 12.16 -8.79
C ILE A 87 0.03 12.78 -9.95
N GLY A 88 -0.47 13.87 -10.53
CA GLY A 88 0.20 14.59 -11.62
C GLY A 88 1.57 15.10 -11.20
N ASP A 89 1.69 15.73 -10.02
CA ASP A 89 2.96 16.18 -9.47
C ASP A 89 3.94 15.01 -9.25
N TYR A 90 3.46 13.96 -8.59
CA TYR A 90 4.30 12.77 -8.33
C TYR A 90 4.86 12.16 -9.61
N HIS A 91 4.03 12.00 -10.63
CA HIS A 91 4.40 11.43 -11.92
C HIS A 91 4.96 12.46 -12.92
N LYS A 92 5.12 13.73 -12.52
CA LYS A 92 5.58 14.82 -13.39
C LYS A 92 4.73 14.95 -14.67
N LYS A 93 3.43 14.86 -14.49
CA LYS A 93 2.40 15.00 -15.54
C LYS A 93 1.53 16.20 -15.27
N ASP A 94 0.87 16.70 -16.34
CA ASP A 94 -0.14 17.73 -16.18
C ASP A 94 -1.30 17.20 -15.31
N PRO A 95 -1.70 17.90 -14.22
CA PRO A 95 -2.84 17.52 -13.40
C PRO A 95 -4.18 17.45 -14.16
N GLU A 96 -4.29 18.19 -15.24
CA GLU A 96 -5.49 18.16 -16.11
C GLU A 96 -5.47 16.99 -17.11
N CYS A 97 -4.33 16.30 -17.26
CA CYS A 97 -4.27 15.14 -18.13
C CYS A 97 -5.08 13.97 -17.56
N THR A 98 -5.63 13.16 -18.45
CA THR A 98 -6.23 11.89 -18.05
C THR A 98 -5.11 10.92 -17.66
N LEU A 99 -4.95 10.71 -16.36
CA LEU A 99 -3.98 9.73 -15.84
C LEU A 99 -4.59 8.34 -15.99
N THR A 100 -4.06 7.58 -16.93
CA THR A 100 -4.41 6.17 -17.11
C THR A 100 -3.32 5.30 -16.48
N HIS A 101 -3.72 4.38 -15.61
CA HIS A 101 -2.80 3.39 -15.07
C HIS A 101 -2.33 2.47 -16.21
N VAL A 102 -1.05 2.56 -16.54
CA VAL A 102 -0.43 1.69 -17.56
C VAL A 102 -0.07 0.37 -16.90
N ASN A 103 -0.66 -0.72 -17.41
CA ASN A 103 -0.36 -2.08 -16.98
C ASN A 103 0.35 -2.82 -18.13
N ASP A 104 1.53 -2.32 -18.49
CA ASP A 104 2.35 -2.86 -19.56
C ASP A 104 3.37 -3.85 -19.01
N TRP A 105 3.25 -5.09 -19.46
CA TRP A 105 4.14 -6.20 -19.13
C TRP A 105 5.06 -6.59 -20.28
N ASP A 106 5.10 -5.77 -21.33
CA ASP A 106 6.01 -6.00 -22.46
C ASP A 106 7.42 -5.49 -22.13
N ALA A 107 8.36 -6.40 -22.01
CA ALA A 107 9.78 -6.10 -21.79
C ALA A 107 10.62 -6.22 -23.07
N SER A 108 10.00 -6.40 -24.24
CA SER A 108 10.71 -6.63 -25.50
C SER A 108 11.64 -5.48 -25.91
N GLY A 109 11.33 -4.26 -25.51
CA GLY A 109 12.16 -3.07 -25.74
C GLY A 109 13.29 -2.86 -24.73
N VAL A 110 13.46 -3.75 -23.74
CA VAL A 110 14.47 -3.61 -22.69
C VAL A 110 15.71 -4.43 -23.05
N GLY A 111 16.87 -3.76 -23.21
CA GLY A 111 18.12 -4.43 -23.60
C GLY A 111 18.11 -4.94 -25.04
N GLU A 112 19.10 -5.74 -25.38
CA GLU A 112 19.23 -6.35 -26.70
C GLU A 112 18.27 -7.56 -26.85
N GLY A 113 17.33 -7.48 -27.78
CA GLY A 113 16.35 -8.54 -28.02
C GLY A 113 15.40 -8.78 -26.83
N GLY A 114 15.11 -7.78 -26.03
CA GLY A 114 14.27 -7.90 -24.84
C GLY A 114 14.98 -8.47 -23.61
N VAL A 115 16.30 -8.55 -23.63
CA VAL A 115 17.11 -9.10 -22.52
C VAL A 115 18.08 -8.04 -22.00
N LEU A 116 17.93 -7.67 -20.72
CA LEU A 116 18.89 -6.85 -20.01
C LEU A 116 19.79 -7.75 -19.15
N ASP A 117 20.99 -8.00 -19.67
CA ASP A 117 22.02 -8.81 -19.02
C ASP A 117 23.07 -7.91 -18.37
N LEU A 118 23.06 -7.86 -17.05
CA LEU A 118 23.97 -7.00 -16.27
C LEU A 118 25.44 -7.46 -16.35
N SER A 119 25.71 -8.74 -16.66
CA SER A 119 27.07 -9.22 -16.84
C SER A 119 27.74 -8.58 -18.07
N LYS A 120 26.97 -8.31 -19.12
CA LYS A 120 27.43 -7.59 -20.32
C LYS A 120 27.70 -6.10 -20.05
N LEU A 121 27.15 -5.55 -18.99
CA LEU A 121 27.39 -4.19 -18.51
C LEU A 121 28.57 -4.11 -17.52
N GLY A 122 29.31 -5.20 -17.33
CA GLY A 122 30.52 -5.26 -16.52
C GLY A 122 30.32 -5.73 -15.08
N LEU A 123 29.09 -6.16 -14.71
CA LEU A 123 28.85 -6.74 -13.41
C LEU A 123 29.54 -8.10 -13.30
N LYS A 124 30.35 -8.30 -12.25
CA LYS A 124 31.14 -9.53 -12.08
C LYS A 124 30.48 -10.56 -11.16
N GLU A 125 29.55 -10.12 -10.34
CA GLU A 125 28.86 -10.99 -9.36
C GLU A 125 27.35 -10.89 -9.55
N GLU A 126 26.66 -11.99 -9.29
CA GLU A 126 25.19 -12.03 -9.32
C GLU A 126 24.57 -11.08 -8.30
N LEU A 127 23.57 -10.32 -8.73
CA LEU A 127 22.77 -9.48 -7.83
C LEU A 127 21.59 -10.25 -7.25
N SER A 128 21.28 -9.94 -6.02
CA SER A 128 19.95 -10.24 -5.46
C SER A 128 18.95 -9.21 -5.99
N MET A 129 18.05 -9.66 -6.83
CA MET A 129 17.03 -8.82 -7.46
C MET A 129 15.67 -9.07 -6.82
N ARG A 130 14.90 -8.01 -6.63
CA ARG A 130 13.51 -8.07 -6.18
C ARG A 130 12.65 -7.16 -7.04
N VAL A 131 11.60 -7.74 -7.63
CA VAL A 131 10.54 -6.98 -8.31
C VAL A 131 9.26 -7.14 -7.52
N ARG A 132 8.51 -6.05 -7.33
CA ARG A 132 7.26 -6.05 -6.56
C ARG A 132 6.22 -5.13 -7.17
N VAL A 133 4.95 -5.50 -6.98
CA VAL A 133 3.79 -4.66 -7.31
C VAL A 133 2.78 -4.68 -6.18
N GLY A 134 2.12 -3.55 -5.94
CA GLY A 134 0.93 -3.46 -5.10
C GLY A 134 -0.34 -3.74 -5.91
N ARG A 135 -1.34 -4.34 -5.29
CA ARG A 135 -2.67 -4.55 -5.88
C ARG A 135 -3.75 -4.43 -4.80
N ASN A 136 -4.85 -3.80 -5.19
CA ASN A 136 -6.05 -3.68 -4.36
C ASN A 136 -7.26 -4.23 -5.12
N LEU A 137 -8.14 -4.95 -4.41
CA LEU A 137 -9.40 -5.46 -4.94
C LEU A 137 -10.48 -4.38 -4.80
N THR A 138 -11.20 -4.11 -5.87
CA THR A 138 -12.25 -3.07 -5.90
C THR A 138 -13.48 -3.42 -5.05
N ALA A 139 -13.62 -4.68 -4.65
CA ALA A 139 -14.71 -5.14 -3.80
C ALA A 139 -14.55 -4.78 -2.31
N PHE A 140 -13.40 -4.26 -1.91
CA PHE A 140 -13.08 -3.89 -0.53
C PHE A 140 -12.71 -2.41 -0.43
N ASN A 141 -12.89 -1.82 0.75
CA ASN A 141 -12.29 -0.54 1.06
C ASN A 141 -10.77 -0.63 0.98
N LEU A 142 -10.10 0.50 0.76
CA LEU A 142 -8.64 0.53 0.82
C LEU A 142 -8.17 0.41 2.30
N PRO A 143 -6.92 -0.02 2.56
CA PRO A 143 -6.48 -0.43 3.89
C PRO A 143 -6.74 0.59 5.01
N GLY A 144 -6.69 1.90 4.72
CA GLY A 144 -6.95 2.96 5.71
C GLY A 144 -8.41 3.04 6.20
N ALA A 145 -9.36 2.46 5.46
CA ALA A 145 -10.79 2.46 5.79
C ALA A 145 -11.35 1.08 6.15
N MET A 146 -10.52 0.02 6.09
CA MET A 146 -10.98 -1.32 6.46
C MET A 146 -11.10 -1.44 7.97
N ASP A 147 -12.23 -1.95 8.44
CA ASP A 147 -12.40 -2.40 9.81
C ASP A 147 -11.95 -3.88 9.97
N ARG A 148 -11.95 -4.36 11.21
CA ARG A 148 -11.54 -5.74 11.53
C ARG A 148 -12.33 -6.79 10.75
N ALA A 149 -13.62 -6.62 10.63
CA ALA A 149 -14.48 -7.58 9.95
C ALA A 149 -14.16 -7.65 8.45
N GLU A 150 -13.95 -6.50 7.83
CA GLU A 150 -13.56 -6.39 6.42
C GLU A 150 -12.15 -6.95 6.17
N ARG A 151 -11.19 -6.70 7.08
CA ARG A 151 -9.83 -7.28 7.01
C ARG A 151 -9.87 -8.81 7.04
N VAL A 152 -10.66 -9.39 7.94
CA VAL A 152 -10.85 -10.84 8.02
C VAL A 152 -11.55 -11.38 6.78
N ALA A 153 -12.59 -10.71 6.29
CA ALA A 153 -13.30 -11.09 5.07
C ALA A 153 -12.39 -11.05 3.83
N PHE A 154 -11.51 -10.03 3.75
CA PHE A 154 -10.50 -9.95 2.70
C PHE A 154 -9.52 -11.13 2.78
N GLU A 155 -8.97 -11.43 3.95
CA GLU A 155 -8.07 -12.59 4.14
C GLU A 155 -8.75 -13.87 3.69
N LYS A 156 -9.95 -14.17 4.18
CA LYS A 156 -10.74 -15.35 3.76
C LYS A 156 -10.96 -15.39 2.25
N ARG A 157 -11.21 -14.24 1.61
CA ARG A 157 -11.39 -14.16 0.16
C ARG A 157 -10.11 -14.56 -0.58
N MET A 158 -8.92 -14.26 -0.01
CA MET A 158 -7.63 -14.58 -0.63
C MET A 158 -7.18 -16.03 -0.43
N LEU A 159 -7.70 -16.74 0.58
CA LEU A 159 -7.28 -18.12 0.88
C LEU A 159 -7.39 -19.04 -0.34
N ALA A 160 -8.49 -19.00 -1.09
CA ALA A 160 -8.67 -19.83 -2.27
C ALA A 160 -7.61 -19.54 -3.37
N ALA A 161 -7.17 -18.30 -3.50
CA ALA A 161 -6.09 -17.95 -4.42
C ALA A 161 -4.74 -18.46 -3.92
N PHE A 162 -4.48 -18.36 -2.62
CA PHE A 162 -3.26 -18.87 -2.01
C PHE A 162 -3.17 -20.39 -2.03
N ASP A 163 -4.29 -21.10 -1.86
CA ASP A 163 -4.36 -22.55 -2.02
C ASP A 163 -4.00 -22.99 -3.45
N ALA A 164 -4.52 -22.27 -4.45
CA ALA A 164 -4.15 -22.52 -5.85
C ALA A 164 -2.67 -22.26 -6.13
N LEU A 165 -2.08 -21.22 -5.54
CA LEU A 165 -0.65 -20.94 -5.64
C LEU A 165 0.17 -22.00 -4.92
N THR A 166 -0.25 -22.47 -3.74
CA THR A 166 0.39 -23.55 -3.00
C THR A 166 0.37 -24.85 -3.80
N ALA A 167 -0.74 -25.16 -4.45
CA ALA A 167 -0.82 -26.34 -5.34
C ALA A 167 0.13 -26.27 -6.53
N LYS A 168 0.45 -25.06 -7.02
CA LYS A 168 1.32 -24.85 -8.18
C LYS A 168 2.81 -24.73 -7.83
N PHE A 169 3.12 -24.04 -6.73
CA PHE A 169 4.50 -23.65 -6.38
C PHE A 169 4.98 -24.23 -5.04
N GLY A 170 4.19 -25.06 -4.39
CA GLY A 170 4.43 -25.45 -3.00
C GLY A 170 4.31 -24.26 -2.05
N GLY A 171 4.81 -24.42 -0.83
CA GLY A 171 4.91 -23.33 0.13
C GLY A 171 3.77 -23.29 1.15
N SER A 172 3.52 -22.13 1.74
CA SER A 172 2.60 -22.00 2.86
C SER A 172 1.98 -20.61 2.97
N ILE A 173 0.80 -20.60 3.60
CA ILE A 173 0.14 -19.38 4.09
C ILE A 173 0.59 -19.19 5.54
N ASN A 174 1.00 -17.98 5.90
CA ASN A 174 1.46 -17.61 7.23
C ASN A 174 0.67 -16.38 7.66
N SER A 175 -0.37 -16.58 8.45
CA SER A 175 -1.26 -15.52 8.93
C SER A 175 -0.95 -15.17 10.38
N ILE A 176 -0.97 -13.88 10.71
CA ILE A 176 -0.90 -13.42 12.10
C ILE A 176 -2.28 -13.07 12.66
N THR A 177 -3.35 -13.30 11.90
CA THR A 177 -4.73 -13.22 12.36
C THR A 177 -5.02 -14.39 13.30
N PRO A 178 -5.26 -14.16 14.60
CA PRO A 178 -5.37 -15.26 15.57
C PRO A 178 -6.63 -16.11 15.38
N ASP A 179 -7.72 -15.49 14.98
CA ASP A 179 -9.02 -16.12 14.74
C ASP A 179 -9.81 -15.32 13.70
N PHE A 180 -10.83 -15.93 13.11
CA PHE A 180 -11.72 -15.28 12.14
C PHE A 180 -13.00 -14.71 12.78
N GLY A 181 -13.09 -14.67 14.10
CA GLY A 181 -14.27 -14.23 14.83
C GLY A 181 -15.26 -15.38 15.09
N ASP A 182 -16.21 -15.15 15.98
CA ASP A 182 -17.31 -16.08 16.30
C ASP A 182 -16.88 -17.53 16.64
N GLY A 183 -15.65 -17.69 17.17
CA GLY A 183 -15.09 -18.99 17.51
C GLY A 183 -14.46 -19.74 16.34
N GLU A 184 -14.40 -19.16 15.15
CA GLU A 184 -13.76 -19.75 13.99
C GLU A 184 -12.23 -19.62 14.08
N ALA A 185 -11.55 -20.75 14.18
CA ALA A 185 -10.08 -20.78 14.21
C ALA A 185 -9.47 -20.44 12.85
N ASN A 186 -8.35 -19.76 12.85
CA ASN A 186 -7.54 -19.56 11.64
C ASN A 186 -6.54 -20.73 11.49
N PRO A 187 -6.71 -21.62 10.51
CA PRO A 187 -5.82 -22.77 10.32
C PRO A 187 -4.40 -22.38 9.87
N ASN A 188 -4.21 -21.14 9.40
CA ASN A 188 -2.93 -20.62 8.91
C ASN A 188 -2.24 -19.72 9.94
N PHE A 189 -2.77 -19.64 11.17
CA PHE A 189 -2.19 -18.81 12.21
C PHE A 189 -0.78 -19.28 12.57
N ILE A 190 0.14 -18.31 12.65
CA ILE A 190 1.50 -18.51 13.15
C ILE A 190 1.71 -17.74 14.46
N ASP A 191 2.49 -18.28 15.35
CA ASP A 191 2.86 -17.64 16.62
C ASP A 191 3.89 -16.51 16.43
N ASP A 192 4.11 -15.76 17.50
CA ASP A 192 5.05 -14.63 17.52
C ASP A 192 6.49 -15.06 17.19
N ALA A 193 6.90 -16.27 17.56
CA ALA A 193 8.24 -16.77 17.28
C ALA A 193 8.43 -16.98 15.77
N LYS A 194 7.43 -17.61 15.14
CA LYS A 194 7.43 -17.81 13.67
C LYS A 194 7.27 -16.48 12.92
N TYR A 195 6.41 -15.59 13.39
CA TYR A 195 6.30 -14.25 12.82
C TYR A 195 7.64 -13.52 12.83
N LYS A 196 8.33 -13.49 13.99
CA LYS A 196 9.64 -12.87 14.12
C LYS A 196 10.68 -13.50 13.20
N GLU A 197 10.74 -14.83 13.08
CA GLU A 197 11.62 -15.53 12.15
C GLU A 197 11.40 -15.03 10.70
N LEU A 198 10.14 -14.94 10.26
CA LEU A 198 9.81 -14.50 8.91
C LEU A 198 10.14 -13.02 8.66
N VAL A 199 9.98 -12.16 9.68
CA VAL A 199 10.38 -10.74 9.62
C VAL A 199 11.90 -10.61 9.50
N ASP A 200 12.67 -11.34 10.33
CA ASP A 200 14.13 -11.32 10.31
C ASP A 200 14.69 -11.81 8.94
N ARG A 201 13.98 -12.71 8.29
CA ARG A 201 14.28 -13.20 6.93
C ARG A 201 13.75 -12.29 5.81
N HIS A 202 13.09 -11.19 6.11
CA HIS A 202 12.45 -10.29 5.14
C HIS A 202 11.36 -10.96 4.26
N ILE A 203 10.75 -12.03 4.76
CA ILE A 203 9.62 -12.73 4.13
C ILE A 203 8.31 -12.09 4.55
N MET A 204 8.22 -11.63 5.80
CA MET A 204 7.07 -10.94 6.37
C MET A 204 7.40 -9.48 6.64
N PHE A 205 6.41 -8.60 6.62
CA PHE A 205 6.56 -7.20 7.01
C PHE A 205 6.52 -7.03 8.54
N LYS A 206 7.10 -5.93 8.99
CA LYS A 206 7.13 -5.58 10.42
C LYS A 206 5.77 -5.07 10.89
N ASP A 207 5.59 -5.07 12.21
CA ASP A 207 4.48 -4.37 12.84
C ASP A 207 4.42 -2.91 12.35
N MET A 208 3.25 -2.53 11.83
CA MET A 208 3.01 -1.23 11.22
C MET A 208 2.62 -0.17 12.26
N ASP A 209 2.35 -0.55 13.50
CA ASP A 209 1.91 0.39 14.55
C ASP A 209 3.04 1.35 14.98
N ALA A 210 4.27 0.97 14.70
CA ALA A 210 5.45 1.83 14.91
C ALA A 210 5.65 2.87 13.80
N ASP A 211 4.96 2.74 12.65
CA ASP A 211 5.05 3.69 11.53
C ASP A 211 4.00 4.80 11.69
N PRO A 212 4.41 6.07 11.96
CA PRO A 212 3.46 7.15 12.19
C PRO A 212 2.64 7.51 10.95
N TYR A 213 3.16 7.27 9.75
CA TYR A 213 2.46 7.55 8.49
C TYR A 213 1.31 6.56 8.30
N LEU A 214 1.58 5.26 8.44
CA LEU A 214 0.58 4.22 8.32
C LEU A 214 -0.46 4.29 9.43
N LYS A 215 -0.02 4.63 10.65
CA LYS A 215 -0.91 4.81 11.80
C LYS A 215 -1.90 5.96 11.61
N SER A 216 -1.42 7.13 11.20
CA SER A 216 -2.28 8.29 10.96
C SER A 216 -3.24 8.09 9.77
N ALA A 217 -2.85 7.28 8.78
CA ALA A 217 -3.71 6.87 7.67
C ALA A 217 -4.76 5.80 8.04
N GLY A 218 -4.74 5.25 9.26
CA GLY A 218 -5.62 4.17 9.69
C GLY A 218 -5.23 2.78 9.15
N ILE A 219 -4.11 2.67 8.45
CA ILE A 219 -3.68 1.42 7.80
C ILE A 219 -3.28 0.38 8.84
N SER A 220 -2.66 0.79 9.97
CA SER A 220 -2.27 -0.13 11.05
C SER A 220 -3.41 -0.54 11.98
N SER A 221 -4.63 0.03 11.81
CA SER A 221 -5.76 -0.28 12.67
C SER A 221 -6.06 -1.78 12.72
N ASP A 222 -6.60 -2.24 13.84
CA ASP A 222 -6.99 -3.64 14.06
C ASP A 222 -5.84 -4.66 13.90
N TRP A 223 -4.60 -4.24 14.13
CA TRP A 223 -3.47 -5.16 14.16
C TRP A 223 -3.73 -6.29 15.18
N PRO A 224 -3.48 -7.58 14.87
CA PRO A 224 -2.84 -8.12 13.64
C PRO A 224 -3.84 -8.67 12.59
N TYR A 225 -5.13 -8.37 12.69
CA TYR A 225 -6.18 -8.98 11.88
C TYR A 225 -6.06 -8.67 10.38
N GLY A 226 -6.32 -9.69 9.54
CA GLY A 226 -6.27 -9.60 8.08
C GLY A 226 -4.87 -9.43 7.53
N ARG A 227 -3.84 -9.96 8.21
CA ARG A 227 -2.44 -9.74 7.87
C ARG A 227 -1.65 -11.03 7.84
N GLY A 228 -0.73 -11.10 6.87
CA GLY A 228 0.11 -12.27 6.70
C GLY A 228 0.85 -12.29 5.38
N CYS A 229 1.40 -13.45 5.07
CA CYS A 229 2.01 -13.70 3.77
C CYS A 229 1.75 -15.13 3.28
N TRP A 230 1.62 -15.25 1.98
CA TRP A 230 1.86 -16.50 1.28
C TRP A 230 3.32 -16.51 0.78
N MET A 231 4.00 -17.65 0.87
CA MET A 231 5.32 -17.81 0.27
C MET A 231 5.43 -19.16 -0.43
N SER A 232 6.14 -19.20 -1.58
CA SER A 232 6.49 -20.44 -2.26
C SER A 232 7.47 -21.28 -1.45
N GLU A 233 7.61 -22.57 -1.78
CA GLU A 233 8.49 -23.49 -1.07
C GLU A 233 9.95 -23.02 -1.07
N ASP A 234 10.43 -22.45 -2.18
CA ASP A 234 11.78 -21.88 -2.31
C ASP A 234 11.92 -20.46 -1.72
N SER A 235 10.86 -19.91 -1.16
CA SER A 235 10.78 -18.56 -0.58
C SER A 235 11.12 -17.42 -1.56
N LYS A 236 11.05 -17.66 -2.88
CA LYS A 236 11.36 -16.64 -3.89
C LYS A 236 10.13 -15.88 -4.38
N LYS A 237 8.95 -16.46 -4.22
CA LYS A 237 7.68 -15.82 -4.52
C LYS A 237 6.94 -15.57 -3.21
N ILE A 238 6.62 -14.31 -2.95
CA ILE A 238 6.00 -13.89 -1.69
C ILE A 238 4.84 -12.95 -2.02
N ILE A 239 3.73 -13.15 -1.35
CA ILE A 239 2.60 -12.22 -1.39
C ILE A 239 2.30 -11.80 0.03
N TRP A 240 2.54 -10.53 0.35
CA TRP A 240 2.03 -9.94 1.59
C TRP A 240 0.57 -9.58 1.41
N PHE A 241 -0.22 -9.77 2.45
CA PHE A 241 -1.59 -9.30 2.50
C PHE A 241 -1.83 -8.47 3.76
N GLY A 242 -2.57 -7.36 3.59
CA GLY A 242 -2.93 -6.45 4.68
C GLY A 242 -1.78 -5.57 5.20
N GLU A 243 -0.81 -5.22 4.35
CA GLU A 243 0.20 -4.19 4.64
C GLU A 243 -0.32 -2.82 4.14
N GLU A 244 0.50 -1.96 3.59
CA GLU A 244 0.10 -0.64 3.05
C GLU A 244 -0.88 -0.77 1.88
N ASP A 245 -0.64 -1.75 1.01
CA ASP A 245 -1.61 -2.23 0.01
C ASP A 245 -2.32 -3.48 0.53
N GLN A 246 -3.50 -3.80 -0.04
CA GLN A 246 -4.16 -5.07 0.27
C GLN A 246 -3.28 -6.27 -0.09
N LEU A 247 -2.58 -6.20 -1.23
CA LEU A 247 -1.64 -7.23 -1.68
C LEU A 247 -0.34 -6.57 -2.14
N ARG A 248 0.79 -7.14 -1.72
CA ARG A 248 2.10 -6.83 -2.26
C ARG A 248 2.75 -8.10 -2.78
N ILE A 249 2.79 -8.23 -4.10
CA ILE A 249 3.29 -9.40 -4.81
C ILE A 249 4.76 -9.18 -5.13
N MET A 250 5.60 -10.13 -4.76
CA MET A 250 7.05 -10.00 -4.91
C MET A 250 7.66 -11.27 -5.49
N VAL A 251 8.65 -11.10 -6.35
CA VAL A 251 9.54 -12.16 -6.80
C VAL A 251 10.98 -11.75 -6.49
N MET A 252 11.72 -12.68 -5.92
CA MET A 252 13.14 -12.53 -5.62
C MET A 252 13.95 -13.55 -6.40
N LYS A 253 15.03 -13.10 -7.04
CA LYS A 253 15.93 -13.96 -7.81
C LYS A 253 17.35 -13.47 -7.69
N LYS A 254 18.30 -14.38 -7.62
CA LYS A 254 19.73 -14.07 -7.73
C LYS A 254 20.18 -14.34 -9.17
N GLY A 255 20.94 -13.42 -9.77
CA GLY A 255 21.43 -13.57 -11.15
C GLY A 255 21.80 -12.25 -11.80
N PHE A 256 21.89 -12.26 -13.12
CA PHE A 256 22.25 -11.11 -13.96
C PHE A 256 21.11 -10.65 -14.87
N LEU A 257 20.06 -11.46 -15.08
CA LEU A 257 19.00 -11.21 -16.04
C LEU A 257 17.76 -10.60 -15.36
N ILE A 258 17.61 -9.28 -15.47
CA ILE A 258 16.46 -8.55 -14.88
C ILE A 258 15.14 -9.05 -15.47
N ASN A 259 15.11 -9.38 -16.76
CA ASN A 259 13.90 -9.84 -17.44
C ASN A 259 13.35 -11.15 -16.85
N GLU A 260 14.21 -12.01 -16.30
CA GLU A 260 13.75 -13.26 -15.69
C GLU A 260 12.91 -13.03 -14.45
N VAL A 261 13.35 -12.12 -13.54
CA VAL A 261 12.59 -11.82 -12.32
C VAL A 261 11.29 -11.09 -12.65
N PHE A 262 11.29 -10.25 -13.68
CA PHE A 262 10.09 -9.57 -14.16
C PHE A 262 9.09 -10.55 -14.78
N SER A 263 9.56 -11.50 -15.60
CA SER A 263 8.70 -12.51 -16.21
C SER A 263 8.07 -13.46 -15.18
N GLU A 264 8.78 -13.73 -14.08
CA GLU A 264 8.23 -14.55 -12.99
C GLU A 264 7.18 -13.80 -12.16
N LEU A 265 7.21 -12.47 -12.14
CA LEU A 265 6.21 -11.65 -11.46
C LEU A 265 4.89 -11.59 -12.26
N LYS A 266 4.96 -11.59 -13.61
CA LYS A 266 3.83 -11.57 -14.52
C LYS A 266 2.98 -12.85 -14.42
#